data_ce8791f423efcfe2a5c72d3b098746bc
#
_entry.id   ce8791f423efcfe2a5c72d3b098746bc
#
_cell.length_a   1.000
_cell.length_b   1.000
_cell.length_c   1.000
_cell.angle_alpha   90.00
_cell.angle_beta   90.00
_cell.angle_gamma   90.00
#
_symmetry.space_group_name_H-M   'P 1'
#
loop_
_entity.id
_entity.type
_entity.pdbx_description
1 polymer ?
#
loop_
_entity_poly.entity_id
_entity_poly.type
_entity_poly.pdbx_seq_one_letter_code
_entity_poly.pdbx_strand_id
1 'polypeptide(L)'
;EKAFCSGGDQKIRGDAGYVGNDGVPRLNVLDLQKQIRTIPKPVIASVAGYAVGGGHVLHMICDLTIAAENAKFGQTGPNVGSFDGGWGASYMSRIIGQKRAREMWYLCEFYDAKQALNWGLVNKVVPLSELEKESVIWSQKILDKSPTALRLLKASLNADCDGQAGLQQLAGDATMLFYMTEEAQEGRDAFKEKRKPNFKKFKRYP
;
A
#
# COMPACT_ATOMS: atom_id res chain seq x y z
N GLU A 1 -14.30 -9.99 16.58
CA GLU A 1 -13.34 -10.63 15.65
C GLU A 1 -11.98 -10.80 16.34
N LYS A 2 -11.31 -11.97 16.10
CA LYS A 2 -10.05 -12.30 16.80
C LYS A 2 -8.83 -11.71 16.13
N ALA A 3 -8.79 -11.67 14.80
CA ALA A 3 -7.65 -11.17 14.04
C ALA A 3 -8.07 -10.59 12.69
N PHE A 4 -7.40 -9.52 12.29
CA PHE A 4 -7.36 -9.03 10.93
C PHE A 4 -6.51 -9.97 10.08
N CYS A 5 -5.26 -10.15 10.48
CA CYS A 5 -4.33 -11.12 9.89
C CYS A 5 -3.14 -11.34 10.85
N SER A 6 -2.86 -12.58 11.18
CA SER A 6 -1.76 -12.95 12.09
C SER A 6 -0.45 -13.33 11.39
N GLY A 7 -0.33 -13.00 10.10
CA GLY A 7 0.86 -13.28 9.29
C GLY A 7 0.88 -14.69 8.71
N GLY A 8 2.08 -15.17 8.39
CA GLY A 8 2.26 -16.50 7.79
C GLY A 8 1.95 -17.64 8.75
N ASP A 9 1.30 -18.70 8.25
CA ASP A 9 1.01 -19.89 9.04
C ASP A 9 2.29 -20.66 9.37
N GLN A 10 2.68 -20.62 10.63
CA GLN A 10 3.89 -21.27 11.11
C GLN A 10 3.81 -22.81 11.05
N LYS A 11 2.62 -23.39 10.95
CA LYS A 11 2.43 -24.86 10.85
C LYS A 11 2.82 -25.41 9.49
N ILE A 12 2.69 -24.59 8.44
CA ILE A 12 3.04 -24.99 7.07
C ILE A 12 4.44 -24.53 6.67
N ARG A 13 5.12 -23.73 7.51
CA ARG A 13 6.49 -23.30 7.27
C ARG A 13 7.45 -24.46 7.55
N GLY A 14 7.98 -25.09 6.49
CA GLY A 14 9.02 -26.13 6.59
C GLY A 14 10.44 -25.58 6.66
N ASP A 15 11.44 -26.49 6.56
CA ASP A 15 12.87 -26.14 6.59
C ASP A 15 13.28 -25.18 5.47
N ALA A 16 12.65 -25.29 4.31
CA ALA A 16 12.83 -24.37 3.17
C ALA A 16 11.91 -23.14 3.20
N GLY A 17 11.21 -22.89 4.31
CA GLY A 17 10.22 -21.82 4.41
C GLY A 17 8.87 -22.21 3.84
N TYR A 18 8.21 -21.28 3.13
CA TYR A 18 6.95 -21.55 2.45
C TYR A 18 7.22 -22.04 1.03
N VAL A 19 6.72 -23.20 0.69
CA VAL A 19 6.98 -23.88 -0.59
C VAL A 19 5.67 -24.00 -1.37
N GLY A 20 5.69 -23.60 -2.64
CA GLY A 20 4.58 -23.76 -3.54
C GLY A 20 4.31 -25.23 -3.95
N ASN A 21 3.19 -25.49 -4.61
CA ASN A 21 2.84 -26.85 -5.09
C ASN A 21 3.85 -27.42 -6.10
N ASP A 22 4.68 -26.57 -6.68
CA ASP A 22 5.78 -26.91 -7.60
C ASP A 22 7.11 -27.19 -6.89
N GLY A 23 7.13 -27.22 -5.56
CA GLY A 23 8.33 -27.44 -4.77
C GLY A 23 9.28 -26.24 -4.67
N VAL A 24 8.91 -25.07 -5.19
CA VAL A 24 9.76 -23.87 -5.19
C VAL A 24 9.45 -23.01 -3.97
N PRO A 25 10.48 -22.66 -3.14
CA PRO A 25 10.31 -21.71 -2.04
C PRO A 25 9.91 -20.31 -2.57
N ARG A 26 8.85 -19.72 -2.01
CA ARG A 26 8.40 -18.38 -2.38
C ARG A 26 7.54 -17.72 -1.30
N LEU A 27 7.48 -16.40 -1.34
CA LEU A 27 6.61 -15.58 -0.49
C LEU A 27 5.54 -14.89 -1.37
N ASN A 28 4.45 -15.59 -1.67
CA ASN A 28 3.37 -15.07 -2.53
C ASN A 28 2.73 -13.78 -1.98
N VAL A 29 2.84 -13.51 -0.69
CA VAL A 29 2.37 -12.27 -0.07
C VAL A 29 3.05 -11.03 -0.67
N LEU A 30 4.26 -11.16 -1.21
CA LEU A 30 4.96 -10.03 -1.86
C LEU A 30 4.22 -9.54 -3.11
N ASP A 31 3.58 -10.43 -3.85
CA ASP A 31 2.80 -10.04 -5.03
C ASP A 31 1.50 -9.33 -4.62
N LEU A 32 0.84 -9.80 -3.57
CA LEU A 32 -0.31 -9.09 -2.97
C LEU A 32 0.10 -7.69 -2.48
N GLN A 33 1.25 -7.57 -1.83
CA GLN A 33 1.77 -6.27 -1.37
C GLN A 33 1.98 -5.32 -2.55
N LYS A 34 2.61 -5.78 -3.63
CA LYS A 34 2.76 -4.99 -4.87
C LYS A 34 1.42 -4.57 -5.43
N GLN A 35 0.46 -5.50 -5.51
CA GLN A 35 -0.89 -5.23 -6.01
C GLN A 35 -1.60 -4.16 -5.19
N ILE A 36 -1.55 -4.20 -3.86
CA ILE A 36 -2.14 -3.18 -2.99
C ILE A 36 -1.55 -1.79 -3.31
N ARG A 37 -0.23 -1.71 -3.50
CA ARG A 37 0.43 -0.43 -3.78
C ARG A 37 0.19 0.09 -5.20
N THR A 38 0.07 -0.79 -6.19
CA THR A 38 -0.03 -0.39 -7.61
C THR A 38 -1.45 -0.30 -8.14
N ILE A 39 -2.45 -0.88 -7.47
CA ILE A 39 -3.86 -0.74 -7.89
C ILE A 39 -4.24 0.74 -7.97
N PRO A 40 -4.84 1.21 -9.09
CA PRO A 40 -5.11 2.63 -9.33
C PRO A 40 -6.32 3.15 -8.54
N LYS A 41 -6.44 2.75 -7.30
CA LYS A 41 -7.52 3.10 -6.35
C LYS A 41 -6.95 3.14 -4.93
N PRO A 42 -7.41 4.05 -4.07
CA PRO A 42 -7.14 3.95 -2.64
C PRO A 42 -7.63 2.63 -2.05
N VAL A 43 -6.84 2.06 -1.15
CA VAL A 43 -7.15 0.85 -0.40
C VAL A 43 -7.21 1.20 1.08
N ILE A 44 -8.31 0.86 1.74
CA ILE A 44 -8.53 1.07 3.17
C ILE A 44 -8.42 -0.27 3.89
N ALA A 45 -7.55 -0.36 4.89
CA ALA A 45 -7.53 -1.47 5.81
C ALA A 45 -8.51 -1.21 6.97
N SER A 46 -9.45 -2.12 7.19
CA SER A 46 -10.37 -2.13 8.34
C SER A 46 -9.89 -3.18 9.34
N VAL A 47 -9.20 -2.73 10.40
CA VAL A 47 -8.45 -3.61 11.28
C VAL A 47 -9.19 -3.86 12.58
N ALA A 48 -9.56 -5.12 12.85
CA ALA A 48 -10.09 -5.59 14.13
C ALA A 48 -9.27 -6.77 14.66
N GLY A 49 -9.00 -6.80 15.97
CA GLY A 49 -8.16 -7.83 16.57
C GLY A 49 -6.69 -7.75 16.14
N TYR A 50 -6.03 -8.88 16.01
CA TYR A 50 -4.59 -8.91 15.75
C TYR A 50 -4.23 -8.62 14.29
N ALA A 51 -3.34 -7.64 14.09
CA ALA A 51 -2.61 -7.39 12.86
C ALA A 51 -1.12 -7.58 13.15
N VAL A 52 -0.56 -8.75 12.81
CA VAL A 52 0.75 -9.20 13.30
C VAL A 52 1.64 -9.72 12.18
N GLY A 53 2.93 -9.43 12.24
CA GLY A 53 3.90 -9.88 11.25
C GLY A 53 3.51 -9.46 9.82
N GLY A 54 3.34 -10.41 8.91
CA GLY A 54 2.86 -10.12 7.55
C GLY A 54 1.50 -9.42 7.53
N GLY A 55 0.61 -9.72 8.48
CA GLY A 55 -0.67 -9.02 8.64
C GLY A 55 -0.53 -7.55 9.03
N HIS A 56 0.45 -7.23 9.87
CA HIS A 56 0.82 -5.85 10.17
C HIS A 56 1.35 -5.13 8.92
N VAL A 57 2.17 -5.80 8.12
CA VAL A 57 2.66 -5.22 6.85
C VAL A 57 1.51 -4.93 5.91
N LEU A 58 0.53 -5.84 5.78
CA LEU A 58 -0.61 -5.66 4.87
C LEU A 58 -1.44 -4.41 5.18
N HIS A 59 -1.79 -4.17 6.46
CA HIS A 59 -2.55 -2.96 6.78
C HIS A 59 -1.73 -1.69 6.56
N MET A 60 -0.43 -1.75 6.87
CA MET A 60 0.48 -0.61 6.80
C MET A 60 0.73 -0.13 5.38
N ILE A 61 0.74 -1.06 4.39
CA ILE A 61 0.92 -0.70 2.97
C ILE A 61 -0.37 -0.31 2.26
N CYS A 62 -1.54 -0.49 2.90
CA CYS A 62 -2.77 0.15 2.45
C CYS A 62 -2.63 1.67 2.55
N ASP A 63 -3.40 2.39 1.75
CA ASP A 63 -3.31 3.87 1.73
C ASP A 63 -3.84 4.49 3.02
N LEU A 64 -4.83 3.84 3.65
CA LEU A 64 -5.46 4.28 4.89
C LEU A 64 -5.74 3.08 5.79
N THR A 65 -5.75 3.31 7.11
CA THR A 65 -6.11 2.28 8.09
C THR A 65 -7.11 2.85 9.10
N ILE A 66 -8.26 2.18 9.22
CA ILE A 66 -9.22 2.41 10.30
C ILE A 66 -9.15 1.20 11.22
N ALA A 67 -8.94 1.42 12.50
CA ALA A 67 -8.81 0.37 13.50
C ALA A 67 -10.00 0.34 14.45
N ALA A 68 -10.41 -0.85 14.84
CA ALA A 68 -11.30 -1.01 15.99
C ALA A 68 -10.50 -0.84 17.30
N GLU A 69 -11.18 -0.45 18.38
CA GLU A 69 -10.58 -0.29 19.72
C GLU A 69 -9.88 -1.56 20.23
N ASN A 70 -10.33 -2.75 19.78
CA ASN A 70 -9.74 -4.03 20.12
C ASN A 70 -8.54 -4.42 19.25
N ALA A 71 -8.12 -3.58 18.30
CA ALA A 71 -7.01 -3.90 17.43
C ALA A 71 -5.68 -3.94 18.18
N LYS A 72 -4.83 -4.90 17.80
CA LYS A 72 -3.47 -5.08 18.32
C LYS A 72 -2.49 -5.19 17.16
N PHE A 73 -1.43 -4.41 17.23
CA PHE A 73 -0.42 -4.29 16.19
C PHE A 73 0.93 -4.78 16.70
N GLY A 74 1.70 -5.49 15.89
CA GLY A 74 3.03 -5.91 16.30
C GLY A 74 3.79 -6.67 15.23
N GLN A 75 5.12 -6.69 15.41
CA GLN A 75 6.03 -7.51 14.62
C GLN A 75 6.63 -8.57 15.53
N THR A 76 6.49 -9.82 15.14
CA THR A 76 6.95 -10.98 15.92
C THR A 76 8.01 -11.81 15.22
N GLY A 77 8.50 -11.33 14.08
CA GLY A 77 9.49 -12.06 13.27
C GLY A 77 10.66 -12.61 14.07
N PRO A 78 11.42 -11.81 14.84
CA PRO A 78 12.55 -12.29 15.64
C PRO A 78 12.19 -13.39 16.65
N ASN A 79 10.99 -13.34 17.25
CA ASN A 79 10.54 -14.37 18.20
C ASN A 79 10.20 -15.71 17.54
N VAL A 80 9.88 -15.71 16.25
CA VAL A 80 9.47 -16.94 15.53
C VAL A 80 10.50 -17.36 14.47
N GLY A 81 11.73 -16.85 14.57
CA GLY A 81 12.80 -17.17 13.62
C GLY A 81 12.47 -16.70 12.20
N SER A 82 11.92 -15.52 12.06
CA SER A 82 11.60 -14.89 10.79
C SER A 82 12.17 -13.48 10.71
N PHE A 83 12.19 -12.93 9.51
CA PHE A 83 12.60 -11.58 9.21
C PHE A 83 11.46 -10.85 8.48
N ASP A 84 11.69 -9.64 8.01
CA ASP A 84 10.73 -8.84 7.27
C ASP A 84 10.32 -9.50 5.95
N GLY A 85 9.03 -9.71 5.74
CA GLY A 85 8.47 -10.25 4.50
C GLY A 85 8.00 -9.16 3.55
N GLY A 86 8.79 -8.08 3.34
CA GLY A 86 8.47 -7.05 2.37
C GLY A 86 8.75 -5.63 2.85
N TRP A 87 7.74 -4.78 2.96
CA TRP A 87 7.90 -3.40 3.41
C TRP A 87 7.77 -3.20 4.94
N GLY A 88 7.92 -4.25 5.72
CA GLY A 88 7.65 -4.22 7.15
C GLY A 88 8.57 -3.33 7.96
N ALA A 89 9.87 -3.30 7.67
CA ALA A 89 10.84 -2.53 8.44
C ALA A 89 11.07 -1.14 7.83
N SER A 90 11.44 -1.08 6.56
CA SER A 90 11.83 0.17 5.90
C SER A 90 10.68 1.15 5.78
N TYR A 91 9.49 0.69 5.39
CA TYR A 91 8.32 1.54 5.24
C TYR A 91 7.72 1.96 6.57
N MET A 92 7.67 1.05 7.56
CA MET A 92 7.20 1.38 8.92
C MET A 92 8.02 2.51 9.54
N SER A 93 9.33 2.51 9.36
CA SER A 93 10.18 3.56 9.90
C SER A 93 9.91 4.96 9.30
N ARG A 94 9.35 5.02 8.09
CA ARG A 94 8.87 6.27 7.48
C ARG A 94 7.54 6.75 8.06
N ILE A 95 6.70 5.82 8.51
CA ILE A 95 5.38 6.14 9.08
C ILE A 95 5.52 6.57 10.55
N ILE A 96 6.14 5.74 11.40
CA ILE A 96 6.16 5.95 12.85
C ILE A 96 7.52 6.40 13.39
N GLY A 97 8.48 6.61 12.52
CA GLY A 97 9.85 7.00 12.87
C GLY A 97 10.73 5.83 13.31
N GLN A 98 12.05 6.02 13.19
CA GLN A 98 13.06 4.98 13.41
C GLN A 98 13.02 4.34 14.80
N LYS A 99 12.79 5.13 15.84
CA LYS A 99 12.84 4.61 17.22
C LYS A 99 11.69 3.65 17.49
N ARG A 100 10.45 4.01 17.15
CA ARG A 100 9.27 3.17 17.37
C ARG A 100 9.26 1.94 16.46
N ALA A 101 9.73 2.08 15.22
CA ALA A 101 9.90 0.94 14.33
C ALA A 101 10.89 -0.09 14.89
N ARG A 102 12.04 0.36 15.42
CA ARG A 102 13.03 -0.52 16.09
C ARG A 102 12.49 -1.15 17.36
N GLU A 103 11.78 -0.38 18.18
CA GLU A 103 11.13 -0.86 19.40
C GLU A 103 10.17 -2.02 19.07
N MET A 104 9.24 -1.82 18.14
CA MET A 104 8.28 -2.85 17.71
C MET A 104 8.99 -4.11 17.18
N TRP A 105 10.02 -3.95 16.33
CA TRP A 105 10.75 -5.06 15.75
C TRP A 105 11.66 -5.80 16.74
N TYR A 106 12.33 -5.07 17.63
CA TYR A 106 13.34 -5.67 18.52
C TYR A 106 12.73 -6.27 19.79
N LEU A 107 11.66 -5.64 20.30
CA LEU A 107 11.01 -6.15 21.52
C LEU A 107 9.90 -7.16 21.19
N CYS A 108 9.38 -7.18 19.95
CA CYS A 108 8.28 -8.07 19.53
C CYS A 108 7.04 -7.95 20.41
N GLU A 109 6.77 -6.78 20.95
CA GLU A 109 5.61 -6.49 21.76
C GLU A 109 4.38 -6.10 20.92
N PHE A 110 3.20 -6.13 21.58
CA PHE A 110 1.95 -5.71 20.95
C PHE A 110 1.54 -4.32 21.45
N TYR A 111 1.09 -3.51 20.52
CA TYR A 111 0.64 -2.15 20.75
C TYR A 111 -0.85 -2.05 20.45
N ASP A 112 -1.59 -1.31 21.30
CA ASP A 112 -3.01 -1.16 21.13
C ASP A 112 -3.38 -0.10 20.06
N ALA A 113 -4.66 -0.02 19.74
CA ALA A 113 -5.18 0.90 18.73
C ALA A 113 -4.90 2.37 19.08
N LYS A 114 -4.96 2.75 20.37
CA LYS A 114 -4.70 4.10 20.83
C LYS A 114 -3.23 4.50 20.66
N GLN A 115 -2.31 3.58 20.98
CA GLN A 115 -0.88 3.76 20.73
C GLN A 115 -0.61 3.89 19.24
N ALA A 116 -1.20 3.02 18.42
CA ALA A 116 -1.09 3.06 16.96
C ALA A 116 -1.58 4.39 16.37
N LEU A 117 -2.70 4.93 16.87
CA LEU A 117 -3.21 6.24 16.47
C LEU A 117 -2.24 7.37 16.87
N ASN A 118 -1.74 7.36 18.10
CA ASN A 118 -0.80 8.36 18.58
C ASN A 118 0.54 8.36 17.82
N TRP A 119 0.90 7.22 17.22
CA TRP A 119 2.12 7.08 16.43
C TRP A 119 1.92 7.43 14.95
N GLY A 120 0.69 7.67 14.52
CA GLY A 120 0.35 7.88 13.12
C GLY A 120 0.38 6.59 12.28
N LEU A 121 0.36 5.42 12.94
CA LEU A 121 0.31 4.11 12.26
C LEU A 121 -1.08 3.83 11.68
N VAL A 122 -2.12 4.34 12.33
CA VAL A 122 -3.52 4.25 11.86
C VAL A 122 -4.15 5.63 11.80
N ASN A 123 -5.13 5.81 10.91
CA ASN A 123 -5.76 7.10 10.66
C ASN A 123 -6.90 7.40 11.64
N LYS A 124 -7.60 6.37 12.11
CA LYS A 124 -8.74 6.51 13.00
C LYS A 124 -8.95 5.25 13.83
N VAL A 125 -9.46 5.45 15.05
CA VAL A 125 -9.91 4.37 15.94
C VAL A 125 -11.37 4.57 16.24
N VAL A 126 -12.16 3.48 16.19
CA VAL A 126 -13.60 3.46 16.43
C VAL A 126 -14.00 2.21 17.24
N PRO A 127 -15.16 2.20 17.90
CA PRO A 127 -15.71 0.97 18.47
C PRO A 127 -15.84 -0.13 17.41
N LEU A 128 -15.63 -1.38 17.79
CA LEU A 128 -15.71 -2.52 16.85
C LEU A 128 -17.02 -2.55 16.05
N SER A 129 -18.14 -2.24 16.68
CA SER A 129 -19.45 -2.17 16.05
C SER A 129 -19.59 -1.10 14.97
N GLU A 130 -18.73 -0.09 14.96
CA GLU A 130 -18.76 1.02 14.02
C GLU A 130 -17.70 0.90 12.90
N LEU A 131 -16.83 -0.11 12.95
CA LEU A 131 -15.67 -0.23 12.05
C LEU A 131 -16.09 -0.31 10.58
N GLU A 132 -17.06 -1.17 10.25
CA GLU A 132 -17.54 -1.32 8.87
C GLU A 132 -18.20 -0.04 8.38
N LYS A 133 -19.09 0.52 9.18
CA LYS A 133 -19.80 1.77 8.85
C LYS A 133 -18.83 2.93 8.58
N GLU A 134 -17.83 3.09 9.43
CA GLU A 134 -16.83 4.15 9.25
C GLU A 134 -15.99 3.93 7.99
N SER A 135 -15.64 2.69 7.68
CA SER A 135 -14.91 2.33 6.46
C SER A 135 -15.72 2.65 5.21
N VAL A 136 -17.03 2.38 5.22
CA VAL A 136 -17.96 2.75 4.15
C VAL A 136 -18.06 4.27 4.02
N ILE A 137 -18.19 5.01 5.13
CA ILE A 137 -18.22 6.49 5.12
C ILE A 137 -16.97 7.06 4.44
N TRP A 138 -15.78 6.55 4.79
CA TRP A 138 -14.54 7.02 4.17
C TRP A 138 -14.46 6.65 2.69
N SER A 139 -14.91 5.45 2.34
CA SER A 139 -14.99 5.02 0.94
C SER A 139 -15.90 5.93 0.11
N GLN A 140 -17.07 6.32 0.61
CA GLN A 140 -17.96 7.26 -0.06
C GLN A 140 -17.30 8.64 -0.24
N LYS A 141 -16.66 9.16 0.80
CA LYS A 141 -15.91 10.43 0.70
C LYS A 141 -14.81 10.39 -0.37
N ILE A 142 -14.17 9.24 -0.56
CA ILE A 142 -13.15 9.04 -1.61
C ILE A 142 -13.81 8.95 -2.99
N LEU A 143 -14.94 8.26 -3.11
CA LEU A 143 -15.68 8.13 -4.37
C LEU A 143 -16.20 9.48 -4.90
N ASP A 144 -16.42 10.45 -4.02
CA ASP A 144 -16.77 11.82 -4.39
C ASP A 144 -15.62 12.63 -5.02
N LYS A 145 -14.41 12.08 -5.06
CA LYS A 145 -13.22 12.75 -5.59
C LYS A 145 -12.89 12.30 -7.00
N SER A 146 -12.10 13.10 -7.71
CA SER A 146 -11.63 12.76 -9.06
C SER A 146 -10.85 11.44 -9.06
N PRO A 147 -11.30 10.39 -9.77
CA PRO A 147 -10.59 9.10 -9.79
C PRO A 147 -9.21 9.22 -10.42
N THR A 148 -9.03 10.05 -11.43
CA THR A 148 -7.74 10.30 -12.08
C THR A 148 -6.77 10.99 -11.12
N ALA A 149 -7.23 12.02 -10.39
CA ALA A 149 -6.38 12.69 -9.40
C ALA A 149 -5.96 11.73 -8.28
N LEU A 150 -6.87 10.90 -7.77
CA LEU A 150 -6.54 9.90 -6.73
C LEU A 150 -5.52 8.87 -7.22
N ARG A 151 -5.65 8.39 -8.45
CA ARG A 151 -4.67 7.48 -9.08
C ARG A 151 -3.28 8.10 -9.11
N LEU A 152 -3.17 9.34 -9.63
CA LEU A 152 -1.88 10.03 -9.74
C LEU A 152 -1.29 10.37 -8.37
N LEU A 153 -2.12 10.80 -7.42
CA LEU A 153 -1.69 11.06 -6.05
C LEU A 153 -1.12 9.80 -5.38
N LYS A 154 -1.80 8.64 -5.52
CA LYS A 154 -1.30 7.38 -4.99
C LYS A 154 0.06 7.02 -5.59
N ALA A 155 0.21 7.10 -6.92
CA ALA A 155 1.46 6.83 -7.60
C ALA A 155 2.57 7.79 -7.14
N SER A 156 2.27 9.10 -6.98
CA SER A 156 3.22 10.11 -6.52
C SER A 156 3.66 9.88 -5.06
N LEU A 157 2.72 9.56 -4.16
CA LEU A 157 3.02 9.27 -2.76
C LEU A 157 3.85 8.00 -2.58
N ASN A 158 3.68 7.03 -3.48
CA ASN A 158 4.45 5.79 -3.47
C ASN A 158 5.83 5.93 -4.10
N ALA A 159 6.00 6.80 -5.10
CA ALA A 159 7.23 6.93 -5.89
C ALA A 159 8.48 7.19 -5.03
N ASP A 160 8.36 8.03 -4.00
CA ASP A 160 9.47 8.31 -3.09
C ASP A 160 9.95 7.06 -2.33
N CYS A 161 9.02 6.20 -1.93
CA CYS A 161 9.33 4.99 -1.17
C CYS A 161 9.77 3.82 -2.05
N ASP A 162 9.21 3.74 -3.27
CA ASP A 162 9.39 2.61 -4.17
C ASP A 162 10.55 2.84 -5.16
N GLY A 163 11.22 3.99 -5.07
CA GLY A 163 12.39 4.33 -5.88
C GLY A 163 12.07 4.31 -7.38
N GLN A 164 12.97 3.74 -8.19
CA GLN A 164 12.79 3.68 -9.66
C GLN A 164 11.52 2.95 -10.10
N ALA A 165 11.09 1.93 -9.35
CA ALA A 165 9.84 1.23 -9.65
C ALA A 165 8.61 2.13 -9.44
N GLY A 166 8.62 2.96 -8.40
CA GLY A 166 7.56 3.95 -8.16
C GLY A 166 7.55 5.06 -9.22
N LEU A 167 8.72 5.54 -9.63
CA LEU A 167 8.84 6.51 -10.71
C LEU A 167 8.37 5.94 -12.05
N GLN A 168 8.69 4.69 -12.35
CA GLN A 168 8.22 3.99 -13.53
C GLN A 168 6.70 3.89 -13.57
N GLN A 169 6.06 3.56 -12.44
CA GLN A 169 4.60 3.52 -12.34
C GLN A 169 3.98 4.89 -12.59
N LEU A 170 4.50 5.94 -11.95
CA LEU A 170 4.03 7.32 -12.14
C LEU A 170 4.19 7.78 -13.60
N ALA A 171 5.34 7.50 -14.20
CA ALA A 171 5.60 7.84 -15.60
C ALA A 171 4.66 7.10 -16.55
N GLY A 172 4.39 5.81 -16.29
CA GLY A 172 3.42 5.02 -17.05
C GLY A 172 2.00 5.60 -16.98
N ASP A 173 1.55 5.96 -15.80
CA ASP A 173 0.24 6.59 -15.60
C ASP A 173 0.14 7.95 -16.30
N ALA A 174 1.18 8.78 -16.21
CA ALA A 174 1.24 10.06 -16.92
C ALA A 174 1.23 9.88 -18.44
N THR A 175 1.97 8.89 -18.95
CA THR A 175 2.01 8.57 -20.39
C THR A 175 0.64 8.13 -20.90
N MET A 176 -0.08 7.27 -20.16
CA MET A 176 -1.43 6.85 -20.53
C MET A 176 -2.40 8.01 -20.61
N LEU A 177 -2.33 8.96 -19.67
CA LEU A 177 -3.15 10.17 -19.71
C LEU A 177 -2.77 11.08 -20.87
N PHE A 178 -1.47 11.23 -21.15
CA PHE A 178 -0.98 12.02 -22.28
C PHE A 178 -1.50 11.45 -23.61
N TYR A 179 -1.51 10.13 -23.80
CA TYR A 179 -2.05 9.51 -25.02
C TYR A 179 -3.52 9.86 -25.31
N MET A 180 -4.30 10.23 -24.30
CA MET A 180 -5.69 10.64 -24.44
C MET A 180 -5.84 12.10 -24.86
N THR A 181 -4.76 12.87 -24.95
CA THR A 181 -4.80 14.29 -25.34
C THR A 181 -4.75 14.46 -26.85
N GLU A 182 -5.32 15.58 -27.35
CA GLU A 182 -5.23 15.98 -28.74
C GLU A 182 -3.78 16.17 -29.21
N GLU A 183 -2.88 16.59 -28.31
CA GLU A 183 -1.47 16.78 -28.61
C GLU A 183 -0.80 15.43 -28.94
N ALA A 184 -1.05 14.40 -28.17
CA ALA A 184 -0.52 13.05 -28.44
C ALA A 184 -1.11 12.47 -29.74
N GLN A 185 -2.41 12.72 -29.99
CA GLN A 185 -3.07 12.29 -31.21
C GLN A 185 -2.47 12.95 -32.45
N GLU A 186 -2.19 14.25 -32.41
CA GLU A 186 -1.46 14.94 -33.48
C GLU A 186 -0.12 14.28 -33.78
N GLY A 187 0.68 13.96 -32.76
CA GLY A 187 1.95 13.28 -32.95
C GLY A 187 1.80 11.92 -33.63
N ARG A 188 0.84 11.12 -33.17
CA ARG A 188 0.51 9.82 -33.74
C ARG A 188 0.05 9.91 -35.19
N ASP A 189 -0.87 10.82 -35.50
CA ASP A 189 -1.48 10.93 -36.82
C ASP A 189 -0.50 11.52 -37.82
N ALA A 190 0.30 12.51 -37.42
CA ALA A 190 1.41 13.02 -38.24
C ALA A 190 2.41 11.92 -38.62
N PHE A 191 2.77 11.02 -37.67
CA PHE A 191 3.62 9.89 -37.97
C PHE A 191 2.99 8.93 -38.99
N LYS A 192 1.72 8.58 -38.82
CA LYS A 192 0.99 7.68 -39.76
C LYS A 192 0.89 8.31 -41.16
N GLU A 193 0.61 9.60 -41.23
CA GLU A 193 0.47 10.38 -42.45
C GLU A 193 1.80 10.80 -43.10
N LYS A 194 2.93 10.45 -42.47
CA LYS A 194 4.29 10.80 -42.92
C LYS A 194 4.51 12.31 -43.11
N ARG A 195 3.88 13.14 -42.29
CA ARG A 195 4.01 14.59 -42.27
C ARG A 195 4.68 15.06 -40.97
N LYS A 196 5.13 16.32 -40.94
CA LYS A 196 5.60 16.94 -39.70
C LYS A 196 4.41 17.24 -38.77
N PRO A 197 4.53 16.95 -37.46
CA PRO A 197 3.48 17.31 -36.50
C PRO A 197 3.42 18.83 -36.29
N ASN A 198 2.21 19.35 -36.08
CA ASN A 198 1.98 20.76 -35.81
C ASN A 198 1.65 20.99 -34.33
N PHE A 199 2.64 20.92 -33.47
CA PHE A 199 2.45 21.19 -32.04
C PHE A 199 2.29 22.68 -31.69
N LYS A 200 2.51 23.59 -32.64
CA LYS A 200 2.34 25.05 -32.40
C LYS A 200 0.88 25.45 -32.17
N LYS A 201 -0.08 24.64 -32.62
CA LYS A 201 -1.50 24.89 -32.42
C LYS A 201 -1.97 24.67 -30.98
N PHE A 202 -1.20 23.95 -30.17
CA PHE A 202 -1.56 23.66 -28.79
C PHE A 202 -1.08 24.75 -27.84
N LYS A 203 -1.93 25.04 -26.85
CA LYS A 203 -1.64 26.01 -25.80
C LYS A 203 -0.45 25.51 -24.96
N ARG A 204 0.53 26.37 -24.77
CA ARG A 204 1.62 26.10 -23.84
C ARG A 204 1.20 26.53 -22.45
N TYR A 205 1.22 25.60 -21.53
CA TYR A 205 1.01 25.90 -20.12
C TYR A 205 2.34 26.23 -19.47
N PRO A 206 2.35 27.13 -18.44
CA PRO A 206 3.54 27.44 -17.69
C PRO A 206 4.05 26.23 -16.91
#